data_7bd573f6e99ee948e672a85de83c86f9
#
_entry.id   7bd573f6e99ee948e672a85de83c86f9
#
_cell.length_a   1.000
_cell.length_b   1.000
_cell.length_c   1.000
_cell.angle_alpha   90.00
_cell.angle_beta   90.00
_cell.angle_gamma   90.00
#
_symmetry.space_group_name_H-M   'P 1'
#
loop_
_entity.id
_entity.type
_entity.pdbx_description
1 polymer ?
#
loop_
_entity_poly.entity_id
_entity_poly.type
_entity_poly.pdbx_seq_one_letter_code
_entity_poly.pdbx_strand_id
1 'polypeptide(L)'
;MKHSDYHGKLLRLAMVFVALFLCGTMAYAQTDRMISGIVVDENGDPLPAAHIRQVSQTKGEELAAVITDMNGHFRLTLLRTAKEIEISYLGYESKKVRLTSANSYRIVLEPASELLDEVVVTGYQTISRERATGSFAKVDSKKLETQRLSSVSSLMEGRIAGYSDGKIRGVTSMNGLTTPLYVIDGFPVEKTISDGLGNWVENVPDLNIEDIENITVLKDAAATSIYGARAANGVVVITTKKAGKNQLNVSFSATLTVRPYNFYTGHLAGTADMIEMEKEWAAMNPNLQGEGASQYAQNLLDNASMYSCLGVQAILKHHTGAISEAQMEQTLHELASQGFRYYDDVKKYGKRNPFSQQYNLNIGRGTEKNTFNASLSYRNNREEDKYTDSESFGLNLQNTTRLTSWLSLDLGTYLNYGDGTTQSYNLTSPGYNYVPYSSLLNGDGSYYTNTAADRYSKSQQEIISSYGLYSMDITPLDELGRNLSKSKNFSNRTFARLNFKFTDWLRYTASFQYEVGEYKTSQLQDKESYAVRNKVNTFATDASGSGQATYNLSLIHISEPT
;
A
#
# COMPACT_ATOMS: atom_id res chain seq x y z
N MET A 1 29.98 0.02 14.53
CA MET A 1 29.51 1.08 15.44
C MET A 1 29.85 2.46 14.87
N LYS A 2 29.13 2.96 13.86
CA LYS A 2 29.26 4.36 13.36
C LYS A 2 28.02 4.86 12.58
N HIS A 3 26.84 4.29 12.79
CA HIS A 3 25.61 4.74 12.12
C HIS A 3 24.54 5.36 13.03
N SER A 4 24.80 5.48 14.35
CA SER A 4 23.81 5.99 15.32
C SER A 4 23.78 7.52 15.46
N ASP A 5 24.81 8.24 15.00
CA ASP A 5 24.96 9.68 15.30
C ASP A 5 24.28 10.64 14.30
N TYR A 6 23.90 10.16 13.12
CA TYR A 6 23.29 11.04 12.09
C TYR A 6 21.81 11.35 12.38
N HIS A 7 21.05 10.40 12.92
CA HIS A 7 19.64 10.61 13.22
C HIS A 7 19.40 11.60 14.37
N GLY A 8 20.29 11.64 15.35
CA GLY A 8 20.21 12.59 16.46
C GLY A 8 20.46 14.05 16.06
N LYS A 9 21.29 14.27 15.06
CA LYS A 9 21.59 15.63 14.55
C LYS A 9 20.48 16.16 13.67
N LEU A 10 19.85 15.31 12.84
CA LEU A 10 18.71 15.71 12.00
C LEU A 10 17.48 16.09 12.83
N LEU A 11 17.21 15.32 13.92
CA LEU A 11 16.09 15.58 14.82
C LEU A 11 16.26 16.91 15.58
N ARG A 12 17.49 17.26 15.97
CA ARG A 12 17.79 18.53 16.62
C ARG A 12 17.68 19.73 15.66
N LEU A 13 18.05 19.55 14.40
CA LEU A 13 17.88 20.59 13.39
C LEU A 13 16.41 20.87 13.08
N ALA A 14 15.58 19.82 13.01
CA ALA A 14 14.14 19.94 12.82
C ALA A 14 13.44 20.64 13.99
N MET A 15 13.85 20.38 15.24
CA MET A 15 13.29 21.05 16.41
C MET A 15 13.66 22.53 16.49
N VAL A 16 14.85 22.93 16.04
CA VAL A 16 15.27 24.34 15.99
C VAL A 16 14.48 25.11 14.92
N PHE A 17 14.14 24.46 13.78
CA PHE A 17 13.31 25.08 12.74
C PHE A 17 11.86 25.30 13.21
N VAL A 18 11.30 24.38 14.00
CA VAL A 18 9.95 24.53 14.58
C VAL A 18 9.90 25.62 15.64
N ALA A 19 10.95 25.78 16.43
CA ALA A 19 11.02 26.81 17.47
C ALA A 19 11.15 28.23 16.90
N LEU A 20 11.81 28.41 15.75
CA LEU A 20 11.95 29.70 15.05
C LEU A 20 10.63 30.15 14.38
N PHE A 21 9.70 29.24 14.10
CA PHE A 21 8.42 29.57 13.48
C PHE A 21 7.37 30.06 14.48
N LEU A 22 7.57 29.85 15.77
CA LEU A 22 6.61 30.18 16.84
C LEU A 22 6.80 31.58 17.47
N CYS A 23 7.80 32.35 17.07
CA CYS A 23 8.17 33.61 17.73
C CYS A 23 7.82 34.90 17.00
N GLY A 24 6.77 34.98 16.20
CA GLY A 24 6.45 36.18 15.42
C GLY A 24 4.99 36.59 15.34
N THR A 25 4.30 36.87 16.46
CA THR A 25 3.00 37.58 16.38
C THR A 25 2.99 38.77 17.34
N MET A 26 3.24 39.97 16.79
CA MET A 26 2.87 41.23 17.45
C MET A 26 1.54 41.72 16.86
N ALA A 27 0.57 41.90 17.73
CA ALA A 27 -0.75 42.42 17.36
C ALA A 27 -0.73 43.98 17.31
N TYR A 28 -1.18 44.53 16.18
CA TYR A 28 -1.52 45.95 16.06
C TYR A 28 -3.03 46.11 16.16
N ALA A 29 -3.49 46.98 17.07
CA ALA A 29 -4.89 47.39 17.17
C ALA A 29 -5.22 48.41 16.07
N GLN A 30 -6.18 48.11 15.21
CA GLN A 30 -6.67 49.00 14.16
C GLN A 30 -8.15 49.31 14.36
N THR A 31 -8.54 50.55 14.03
CA THR A 31 -9.93 51.03 14.14
C THR A 31 -10.76 50.60 12.91
N ASP A 32 -11.89 49.96 13.17
CA ASP A 32 -12.73 49.30 12.19
C ASP A 32 -13.78 50.23 11.56
N ARG A 33 -14.06 50.04 10.24
CA ARG A 33 -15.17 50.69 9.52
C ARG A 33 -16.27 49.67 9.30
N MET A 34 -17.52 50.05 9.64
CA MET A 34 -18.67 49.21 9.40
C MET A 34 -19.36 49.56 8.08
N ILE A 35 -19.65 48.58 7.24
CA ILE A 35 -20.48 48.69 6.05
C ILE A 35 -21.71 47.76 6.18
N SER A 36 -22.77 48.10 5.51
CA SER A 36 -23.99 47.30 5.43
C SER A 36 -24.50 47.24 3.98
N GLY A 37 -25.37 46.31 3.68
CA GLY A 37 -25.95 46.21 2.35
C GLY A 37 -26.94 45.07 2.20
N ILE A 38 -27.42 44.92 0.99
CA ILE A 38 -28.29 43.83 0.57
C ILE A 38 -27.70 43.14 -0.66
N VAL A 39 -27.71 41.80 -0.67
CA VAL A 39 -27.37 40.99 -1.81
C VAL A 39 -28.65 40.40 -2.42
N VAL A 40 -28.84 40.61 -3.71
CA VAL A 40 -30.04 40.19 -4.45
C VAL A 40 -29.61 39.50 -5.75
N ASP A 41 -30.51 38.74 -6.35
CA ASP A 41 -30.37 38.20 -7.70
C ASP A 41 -30.75 39.23 -8.79
N GLU A 42 -30.71 38.81 -10.05
CA GLU A 42 -31.07 39.61 -11.21
C GLU A 42 -32.52 40.09 -11.22
N ASN A 43 -33.42 39.34 -10.53
CA ASN A 43 -34.85 39.68 -10.40
C ASN A 43 -35.10 40.60 -9.20
N GLY A 44 -34.09 40.82 -8.35
CA GLY A 44 -34.20 41.61 -7.14
C GLY A 44 -34.60 40.81 -5.90
N ASP A 45 -34.67 39.48 -6.00
CA ASP A 45 -34.96 38.60 -4.87
C ASP A 45 -33.75 38.49 -3.93
N PRO A 46 -33.97 38.52 -2.60
CA PRO A 46 -32.86 38.47 -1.64
C PRO A 46 -32.18 37.11 -1.65
N LEU A 47 -30.83 37.10 -1.56
CA LEU A 47 -30.01 35.93 -1.47
C LEU A 47 -29.56 35.67 -0.03
N PRO A 48 -30.22 34.79 0.74
CA PRO A 48 -29.84 34.45 2.10
C PRO A 48 -28.58 33.56 2.12
N ALA A 49 -27.78 33.70 3.17
CA ALA A 49 -26.51 32.97 3.32
C ALA A 49 -25.46 33.21 2.22
N ALA A 50 -25.54 34.33 1.47
CA ALA A 50 -24.48 34.76 0.59
C ALA A 50 -23.24 35.16 1.43
N HIS A 51 -22.07 34.69 1.03
CA HIS A 51 -20.83 34.89 1.75
C HIS A 51 -20.14 36.18 1.28
N ILE A 52 -19.89 37.10 2.19
CA ILE A 52 -19.19 38.36 1.93
C ILE A 52 -17.87 38.34 2.68
N ARG A 53 -16.77 38.52 1.99
CA ARG A 53 -15.43 38.61 2.59
C ARG A 53 -14.67 39.82 2.11
N GLN A 54 -13.86 40.34 2.98
CA GLN A 54 -12.87 41.38 2.63
C GLN A 54 -11.79 40.79 1.72
N VAL A 55 -11.35 41.54 0.71
CA VAL A 55 -10.21 41.17 -0.13
C VAL A 55 -8.98 41.89 0.40
N SER A 56 -7.99 41.16 0.91
CA SER A 56 -6.71 41.73 1.34
C SER A 56 -5.76 41.90 0.17
N GLN A 57 -5.00 42.99 0.16
CA GLN A 57 -3.87 43.18 -0.75
C GLN A 57 -2.56 42.63 -0.19
N THR A 58 -2.54 42.26 1.09
CA THR A 58 -1.35 41.74 1.79
C THR A 58 -1.61 40.30 2.25
N LYS A 59 -0.71 39.40 1.97
CA LYS A 59 -0.81 37.98 2.33
C LYS A 59 -0.65 37.82 3.83
N GLY A 60 -1.64 37.24 4.53
CA GLY A 60 -1.54 36.84 5.95
C GLY A 60 -2.39 37.64 6.94
N GLU A 61 -3.22 38.60 6.48
CA GLU A 61 -4.20 39.28 7.36
C GLU A 61 -5.45 38.45 7.56
N GLU A 62 -5.97 38.41 8.79
CA GLU A 62 -7.31 37.86 9.06
C GLU A 62 -8.35 38.68 8.31
N LEU A 63 -9.10 38.03 7.46
CA LEU A 63 -10.09 38.66 6.61
C LEU A 63 -11.45 38.66 7.33
N ALA A 64 -12.03 39.83 7.49
CA ALA A 64 -13.42 39.92 7.97
C ALA A 64 -14.37 39.28 6.95
N ALA A 65 -15.24 38.41 7.42
CA ALA A 65 -16.25 37.75 6.62
C ALA A 65 -17.59 37.69 7.36
N VAL A 66 -18.70 37.73 6.61
CA VAL A 66 -20.08 37.63 7.13
C VAL A 66 -20.97 36.95 6.07
N ILE A 67 -22.08 36.40 6.51
CA ILE A 67 -23.14 35.89 5.63
C ILE A 67 -24.36 36.79 5.69
N THR A 68 -25.15 36.81 4.60
CA THR A 68 -26.43 37.53 4.57
C THR A 68 -27.50 36.81 5.41
N ASP A 69 -28.42 37.59 5.98
CA ASP A 69 -29.58 37.08 6.68
C ASP A 69 -30.68 36.59 5.69
N MET A 70 -31.82 36.15 6.23
CA MET A 70 -32.95 35.64 5.43
C MET A 70 -33.53 36.66 4.42
N ASN A 71 -33.27 37.95 4.61
CA ASN A 71 -33.71 39.04 3.74
C ASN A 71 -32.56 39.56 2.86
N GLY A 72 -31.43 38.81 2.77
CA GLY A 72 -30.26 39.20 1.98
C GLY A 72 -29.41 40.33 2.57
N HIS A 73 -29.68 40.81 3.79
CA HIS A 73 -28.94 41.89 4.41
C HIS A 73 -27.64 41.37 5.06
N PHE A 74 -26.60 42.23 5.02
CA PHE A 74 -25.34 41.96 5.72
C PHE A 74 -24.84 43.21 6.45
N ARG A 75 -24.02 42.97 7.47
CA ARG A 75 -23.21 43.98 8.16
C ARG A 75 -21.81 43.44 8.33
N LEU A 76 -20.81 44.14 7.79
CA LEU A 76 -19.43 43.73 7.82
C LEU A 76 -18.57 44.83 8.41
N THR A 77 -17.81 44.50 9.45
CA THR A 77 -16.81 45.38 10.02
C THR A 77 -15.50 45.17 9.27
N LEU A 78 -14.99 46.20 8.61
CA LEU A 78 -13.83 46.17 7.74
C LEU A 78 -12.60 46.74 8.46
N LEU A 79 -11.47 46.11 8.23
CA LEU A 79 -10.18 46.74 8.55
C LEU A 79 -9.94 47.95 7.63
N ARG A 80 -9.35 49.01 8.15
CA ARG A 80 -9.17 50.30 7.42
C ARG A 80 -8.46 50.21 6.07
N THR A 81 -7.71 49.15 5.84
CA THR A 81 -6.95 48.89 4.60
C THR A 81 -7.79 48.26 3.49
N ALA A 82 -9.03 47.85 3.78
CA ALA A 82 -9.88 47.17 2.81
C ALA A 82 -10.31 48.13 1.68
N LYS A 83 -9.98 47.79 0.46
CA LYS A 83 -10.40 48.50 -0.75
C LYS A 83 -11.51 47.78 -1.51
N GLU A 84 -11.64 46.47 -1.30
CA GLU A 84 -12.59 45.64 -2.03
C GLU A 84 -13.19 44.59 -1.11
N ILE A 85 -14.44 44.21 -1.38
CA ILE A 85 -15.10 43.02 -0.83
C ILE A 85 -15.44 42.07 -1.96
N GLU A 86 -15.43 40.78 -1.69
CA GLU A 86 -15.85 39.73 -2.60
C GLU A 86 -17.10 39.05 -2.04
N ILE A 87 -18.10 38.92 -2.90
CA ILE A 87 -19.36 38.29 -2.59
C ILE A 87 -19.48 37.01 -3.41
N SER A 88 -19.79 35.89 -2.75
CA SER A 88 -20.00 34.61 -3.39
C SER A 88 -21.27 33.95 -2.86
N TYR A 89 -22.00 33.29 -3.76
CA TYR A 89 -23.19 32.53 -3.45
C TYR A 89 -23.25 31.29 -4.35
N LEU A 90 -23.79 30.19 -3.82
CA LEU A 90 -23.84 28.92 -4.55
C LEU A 90 -24.76 29.08 -5.78
N GLY A 91 -24.23 28.80 -6.98
CA GLY A 91 -24.96 28.96 -8.25
C GLY A 91 -24.86 30.34 -8.86
N TYR A 92 -24.08 31.28 -8.31
CA TYR A 92 -23.90 32.64 -8.82
C TYR A 92 -22.43 32.96 -9.05
N GLU A 93 -22.13 33.88 -9.99
CA GLU A 93 -20.76 34.34 -10.20
C GLU A 93 -20.28 35.20 -9.02
N SER A 94 -19.06 34.92 -8.54
CA SER A 94 -18.47 35.72 -7.47
C SER A 94 -18.15 37.13 -7.96
N LYS A 95 -18.63 38.16 -7.23
CA LYS A 95 -18.51 39.57 -7.59
C LYS A 95 -17.58 40.31 -6.65
N LYS A 96 -16.61 41.02 -7.18
CA LYS A 96 -15.76 41.95 -6.42
C LYS A 96 -16.30 43.36 -6.50
N VAL A 97 -16.50 43.97 -5.35
CA VAL A 97 -17.04 45.34 -5.24
C VAL A 97 -15.98 46.24 -4.58
N ARG A 98 -15.59 47.30 -5.27
CA ARG A 98 -14.73 48.33 -4.71
C ARG A 98 -15.46 49.17 -3.70
N LEU A 99 -14.86 49.35 -2.55
CA LEU A 99 -15.41 50.17 -1.47
C LEU A 99 -15.15 51.65 -1.74
N THR A 100 -16.23 52.42 -1.73
CA THR A 100 -16.22 53.88 -1.80
C THR A 100 -16.41 54.47 -0.40
N SER A 101 -16.64 55.77 -0.29
CA SER A 101 -17.00 56.43 0.98
C SER A 101 -18.43 56.05 1.47
N ALA A 102 -19.22 55.38 0.65
CA ALA A 102 -20.57 54.92 1.01
C ALA A 102 -20.50 53.78 2.07
N ASN A 103 -21.42 53.81 3.03
CA ASN A 103 -21.56 52.74 4.05
C ASN A 103 -22.68 51.74 3.75
N SER A 104 -23.45 51.93 2.66
CA SER A 104 -24.50 51.03 2.24
C SER A 104 -24.34 50.62 0.78
N TYR A 105 -24.50 49.30 0.50
CA TYR A 105 -24.31 48.72 -0.82
C TYR A 105 -25.50 47.83 -1.20
N ARG A 106 -25.97 47.96 -2.45
CA ARG A 106 -26.89 47.01 -3.08
C ARG A 106 -26.07 46.23 -4.12
N ILE A 107 -25.98 44.92 -3.94
CA ILE A 107 -25.15 44.03 -4.76
C ILE A 107 -26.07 43.07 -5.48
N VAL A 108 -26.04 43.09 -6.81
CA VAL A 108 -26.74 42.13 -7.66
C VAL A 108 -25.72 41.10 -8.11
N LEU A 109 -25.99 39.81 -7.84
CA LEU A 109 -25.23 38.68 -8.37
C LEU A 109 -25.94 38.15 -9.62
N GLU A 110 -25.14 37.76 -10.58
CA GLU A 110 -25.60 37.11 -11.81
C GLU A 110 -25.48 35.59 -11.64
N PRO A 111 -26.47 34.80 -12.08
CA PRO A 111 -26.37 33.35 -12.05
C PRO A 111 -25.09 32.91 -12.75
N ALA A 112 -24.34 31.97 -12.15
CA ALA A 112 -23.20 31.39 -12.81
C ALA A 112 -23.72 30.62 -14.04
N SER A 113 -23.52 31.18 -15.22
CA SER A 113 -23.92 30.57 -16.49
C SER A 113 -23.04 29.38 -16.88
N GLU A 114 -21.99 29.13 -16.11
CA GLU A 114 -21.19 27.90 -16.20
C GLU A 114 -21.69 26.90 -15.15
N LEU A 115 -22.64 26.04 -15.53
CA LEU A 115 -22.54 24.65 -15.13
C LEU A 115 -21.07 24.29 -15.37
N LEU A 116 -20.29 24.08 -14.32
CA LEU A 116 -18.97 23.50 -14.45
C LEU A 116 -19.18 22.23 -15.26
N ASP A 117 -18.95 22.31 -16.58
CA ASP A 117 -18.96 21.16 -17.46
C ASP A 117 -18.01 20.15 -16.83
N GLU A 118 -18.58 19.09 -16.24
CA GLU A 118 -17.79 18.02 -15.66
C GLU A 118 -16.96 17.41 -16.80
N VAL A 119 -15.71 17.81 -16.85
CA VAL A 119 -14.82 17.46 -17.92
C VAL A 119 -14.24 16.09 -17.67
N VAL A 120 -14.37 15.22 -18.64
CA VAL A 120 -13.78 13.87 -18.61
C VAL A 120 -12.47 13.89 -19.37
N VAL A 121 -11.40 13.57 -18.66
CA VAL A 121 -10.07 13.38 -19.26
C VAL A 121 -9.95 11.94 -19.72
N THR A 122 -9.89 11.71 -21.02
CA THR A 122 -9.73 10.37 -21.61
C THR A 122 -8.26 10.03 -21.93
N GLY A 123 -7.32 10.80 -21.37
CA GLY A 123 -5.89 10.63 -21.55
C GLY A 123 -5.32 11.43 -22.73
N TYR A 124 -5.87 11.30 -23.92
CA TYR A 124 -5.47 12.10 -25.09
C TYR A 124 -6.38 13.32 -25.32
N GLN A 125 -7.59 13.27 -24.81
CA GLN A 125 -8.60 14.33 -25.02
C GLN A 125 -9.25 14.69 -23.69
N THR A 126 -9.68 15.93 -23.62
CA THR A 126 -10.54 16.45 -22.59
C THR A 126 -11.89 16.70 -23.21
N ILE A 127 -12.91 15.94 -22.85
CA ILE A 127 -14.24 15.98 -23.45
C ILE A 127 -15.24 16.39 -22.37
N SER A 128 -16.20 17.27 -22.68
CA SER A 128 -17.29 17.54 -21.75
C SER A 128 -18.12 16.26 -21.53
N ARG A 129 -18.62 16.07 -20.33
CA ARG A 129 -19.39 14.88 -19.95
C ARG A 129 -20.58 14.62 -20.89
N GLU A 130 -21.21 15.68 -21.36
CA GLU A 130 -22.34 15.61 -22.30
C GLU A 130 -21.97 15.01 -23.65
N ARG A 131 -20.71 15.15 -24.08
CA ARG A 131 -20.19 14.61 -25.33
C ARG A 131 -19.53 13.24 -25.19
N ALA A 132 -19.34 12.79 -23.95
CA ALA A 132 -18.73 11.51 -23.67
C ALA A 132 -19.79 10.41 -23.75
N THR A 133 -19.83 9.69 -24.88
CA THR A 133 -20.79 8.59 -25.14
C THR A 133 -20.44 7.29 -24.45
N GLY A 134 -19.23 7.18 -23.88
CA GLY A 134 -18.71 5.96 -23.23
C GLY A 134 -19.06 5.85 -21.76
N SER A 135 -19.03 4.63 -21.20
CA SER A 135 -19.17 4.40 -19.77
C SER A 135 -17.86 4.69 -19.05
N PHE A 136 -17.83 5.72 -18.23
CA PHE A 136 -16.69 6.11 -17.42
C PHE A 136 -17.11 6.40 -15.97
N ALA A 137 -16.14 6.35 -15.08
CA ALA A 137 -16.29 6.79 -13.70
C ALA A 137 -15.08 7.66 -13.31
N LYS A 138 -15.31 8.72 -12.55
CA LYS A 138 -14.29 9.67 -12.11
C LYS A 138 -14.24 9.73 -10.59
N VAL A 139 -13.03 9.78 -10.04
CA VAL A 139 -12.75 10.01 -8.63
C VAL A 139 -11.82 11.22 -8.53
N ASP A 140 -12.31 12.30 -7.92
CA ASP A 140 -11.57 13.55 -7.77
C ASP A 140 -10.70 13.54 -6.50
N SER A 141 -9.67 14.39 -6.46
CA SER A 141 -8.73 14.52 -5.34
C SER A 141 -9.40 14.72 -3.98
N LYS A 142 -10.49 15.50 -3.91
CA LYS A 142 -11.26 15.69 -2.68
C LYS A 142 -11.78 14.38 -2.08
N LYS A 143 -12.19 13.42 -2.93
CA LYS A 143 -12.61 12.09 -2.50
C LYS A 143 -11.41 11.19 -2.19
N LEU A 144 -10.26 11.42 -2.82
CA LEU A 144 -9.02 10.69 -2.57
C LEU A 144 -8.40 11.08 -1.22
N GLU A 145 -8.50 12.35 -0.82
CA GLU A 145 -7.96 12.89 0.42
C GLU A 145 -8.69 12.40 1.68
N THR A 146 -9.93 11.92 1.56
CA THR A 146 -10.73 11.43 2.70
C THR A 146 -10.23 10.12 3.29
N GLN A 147 -9.50 9.32 2.53
CA GLN A 147 -8.90 8.06 2.98
C GLN A 147 -7.47 7.95 2.46
N ARG A 148 -6.53 7.83 3.38
CA ARG A 148 -5.11 7.65 3.05
C ARG A 148 -4.84 6.16 2.85
N LEU A 149 -5.07 5.68 1.63
CA LEU A 149 -4.82 4.31 1.22
C LEU A 149 -3.44 4.19 0.58
N SER A 150 -2.89 3.00 0.60
CA SER A 150 -1.49 2.75 0.21
C SER A 150 -1.28 2.58 -1.29
N SER A 151 -2.33 2.31 -2.07
CA SER A 151 -2.22 2.04 -3.50
C SER A 151 -3.35 2.67 -4.32
N VAL A 152 -3.07 2.93 -5.60
CA VAL A 152 -4.07 3.43 -6.57
C VAL A 152 -5.24 2.44 -6.71
N SER A 153 -4.96 1.12 -6.68
CA SER A 153 -5.99 0.09 -6.74
C SER A 153 -6.96 0.19 -5.56
N SER A 154 -6.45 0.24 -4.35
CA SER A 154 -7.29 0.38 -3.14
C SER A 154 -8.10 1.68 -3.11
N LEU A 155 -7.60 2.75 -3.74
CA LEU A 155 -8.37 4.01 -3.87
C LEU A 155 -9.61 3.86 -4.76
N MET A 156 -9.58 2.95 -5.71
CA MET A 156 -10.70 2.73 -6.64
C MET A 156 -11.74 1.75 -6.11
N GLU A 157 -11.34 0.83 -5.23
CA GLU A 157 -12.23 -0.16 -4.64
C GLU A 157 -13.35 0.49 -3.81
N GLY A 158 -14.58 0.02 -4.02
CA GLY A 158 -15.77 0.57 -3.35
C GLY A 158 -16.21 1.95 -3.83
N ARG A 159 -15.42 2.65 -4.69
CA ARG A 159 -15.76 3.97 -5.25
C ARG A 159 -16.13 3.93 -6.71
N ILE A 160 -15.63 2.95 -7.43
CA ILE A 160 -15.86 2.79 -8.87
C ILE A 160 -16.72 1.56 -9.09
N ALA A 161 -17.96 1.75 -9.51
CA ALA A 161 -18.84 0.65 -9.84
C ALA A 161 -18.23 -0.25 -10.92
N GLY A 162 -18.17 -1.57 -10.65
CA GLY A 162 -17.56 -2.57 -11.54
C GLY A 162 -16.04 -2.64 -11.49
N TYR A 163 -15.40 -2.00 -10.49
CA TYR A 163 -13.98 -2.20 -10.18
C TYR A 163 -13.87 -3.02 -8.89
N SER A 164 -13.18 -4.14 -8.96
CA SER A 164 -12.91 -5.01 -7.82
C SER A 164 -11.66 -5.85 -8.07
N ASP A 165 -10.83 -6.02 -7.04
CA ASP A 165 -9.62 -6.84 -7.10
C ASP A 165 -8.69 -6.48 -8.27
N GLY A 166 -8.49 -5.19 -8.50
CA GLY A 166 -7.65 -4.67 -9.57
C GLY A 166 -8.23 -4.81 -10.99
N LYS A 167 -9.48 -5.27 -11.15
CA LYS A 167 -10.11 -5.59 -12.44
C LYS A 167 -11.33 -4.72 -12.70
N ILE A 168 -11.55 -4.40 -13.97
CA ILE A 168 -12.74 -3.69 -14.45
C ILE A 168 -13.72 -4.70 -15.04
N ARG A 169 -14.95 -4.76 -14.51
CA ARG A 169 -16.02 -5.69 -14.94
C ARG A 169 -15.64 -7.18 -14.84
N GLY A 170 -14.71 -7.54 -13.95
CA GLY A 170 -14.34 -8.92 -13.68
C GLY A 170 -13.24 -9.49 -14.59
N VAL A 171 -13.16 -10.81 -14.67
CA VAL A 171 -12.15 -11.53 -15.46
C VAL A 171 -12.58 -11.57 -16.91
N THR A 172 -11.77 -11.01 -17.80
CA THR A 172 -12.05 -10.91 -19.24
C THR A 172 -11.27 -11.93 -20.08
N SER A 173 -10.28 -12.61 -19.49
CA SER A 173 -9.43 -13.60 -20.17
C SER A 173 -9.14 -14.79 -19.26
N MET A 174 -9.10 -15.98 -19.82
CA MET A 174 -8.75 -17.21 -19.09
C MET A 174 -7.23 -17.37 -18.90
N ASN A 175 -6.43 -16.97 -19.89
CA ASN A 175 -4.98 -17.18 -19.89
C ASN A 175 -4.18 -15.88 -20.16
N GLY A 176 -4.85 -14.76 -20.34
CA GLY A 176 -4.23 -13.46 -20.62
C GLY A 176 -4.26 -12.53 -19.41
N LEU A 177 -3.63 -11.38 -19.57
CA LEU A 177 -3.69 -10.28 -18.58
C LEU A 177 -5.14 -9.85 -18.37
N THR A 178 -5.53 -9.67 -17.12
CA THR A 178 -6.87 -9.24 -16.69
C THR A 178 -6.88 -7.82 -16.13
N THR A 179 -5.72 -7.22 -15.94
CA THR A 179 -5.60 -5.86 -15.42
C THR A 179 -5.84 -4.79 -16.49
N PRO A 180 -6.38 -3.63 -16.10
CA PRO A 180 -6.58 -2.51 -17.00
C PRO A 180 -5.26 -1.86 -17.41
N LEU A 181 -5.26 -1.19 -18.56
CA LEU A 181 -4.17 -0.31 -18.96
C LEU A 181 -4.17 0.94 -18.06
N TYR A 182 -3.03 1.31 -17.52
CA TYR A 182 -2.86 2.59 -16.82
C TYR A 182 -2.26 3.63 -17.76
N VAL A 183 -2.80 4.84 -17.68
CA VAL A 183 -2.34 6.00 -18.44
C VAL A 183 -2.11 7.14 -17.48
N ILE A 184 -0.87 7.62 -17.37
CA ILE A 184 -0.51 8.73 -16.48
C ILE A 184 -0.20 9.95 -17.34
N ASP A 185 -0.93 11.03 -17.12
CA ASP A 185 -0.81 12.29 -17.86
C ASP A 185 -0.77 12.11 -19.39
N GLY A 186 -1.58 11.16 -19.89
CA GLY A 186 -1.69 10.86 -21.31
C GLY A 186 -0.65 9.88 -21.87
N PHE A 187 0.24 9.34 -21.04
CA PHE A 187 1.19 8.32 -21.45
C PHE A 187 0.79 6.95 -20.90
N PRO A 188 0.64 5.94 -21.75
CA PRO A 188 0.41 4.58 -21.29
C PRO A 188 1.64 4.05 -20.55
N VAL A 189 1.41 3.37 -19.44
CA VAL A 189 2.44 2.72 -18.64
C VAL A 189 2.54 1.27 -19.06
N GLU A 190 3.69 0.85 -19.55
CA GLU A 190 3.93 -0.56 -19.84
C GLU A 190 4.30 -1.33 -18.58
N LYS A 191 3.78 -2.56 -18.47
CA LYS A 191 3.68 -3.23 -17.19
C LYS A 191 4.22 -4.63 -17.13
N THR A 192 5.03 -4.99 -18.04
CA THR A 192 5.50 -6.36 -18.13
C THR A 192 6.90 -6.48 -17.56
N ILE A 193 6.99 -6.75 -16.27
CA ILE A 193 8.21 -7.27 -15.68
C ILE A 193 7.98 -8.78 -15.49
N SER A 194 8.71 -9.59 -16.23
CA SER A 194 8.80 -11.02 -15.93
C SER A 194 9.57 -11.20 -14.62
N ASP A 195 9.07 -12.03 -13.69
CA ASP A 195 9.78 -12.40 -12.46
C ASP A 195 10.99 -13.31 -12.73
N GLY A 196 11.37 -13.50 -13.98
CA GLY A 196 12.42 -14.41 -14.42
C GLY A 196 12.02 -15.89 -14.44
N LEU A 197 10.82 -16.22 -13.94
CA LEU A 197 10.24 -17.57 -13.95
C LEU A 197 9.16 -17.74 -15.03
N GLY A 198 8.98 -16.72 -15.87
CA GLY A 198 7.97 -16.71 -16.93
C GLY A 198 6.58 -16.20 -16.47
N ASN A 199 6.45 -15.76 -15.22
CA ASN A 199 5.24 -15.14 -14.75
C ASN A 199 5.24 -13.64 -15.03
N TRP A 200 4.10 -13.13 -15.40
CA TRP A 200 3.89 -11.70 -15.63
C TRP A 200 3.55 -11.04 -14.29
N VAL A 201 4.43 -10.18 -13.81
CA VAL A 201 4.13 -9.35 -12.63
C VAL A 201 3.40 -8.10 -13.09
N GLU A 202 2.16 -7.97 -12.68
CA GLU A 202 1.35 -6.78 -12.95
C GLU A 202 1.87 -5.61 -12.09
N ASN A 203 2.50 -4.67 -12.74
CA ASN A 203 3.02 -3.49 -12.07
C ASN A 203 1.97 -2.37 -12.09
N VAL A 204 1.24 -2.19 -10.98
CA VAL A 204 0.47 -0.96 -10.77
C VAL A 204 1.47 0.19 -10.63
N PRO A 205 1.28 1.33 -11.34
CA PRO A 205 2.22 2.43 -11.25
C PRO A 205 2.47 2.82 -9.80
N ASP A 206 3.73 2.81 -9.39
CA ASP A 206 4.13 3.30 -8.07
C ASP A 206 4.16 4.83 -8.13
N LEU A 207 2.98 5.41 -8.05
CA LEU A 207 2.75 6.85 -8.05
C LEU A 207 2.35 7.29 -6.65
N ASN A 208 2.94 8.38 -6.19
CA ASN A 208 2.51 8.98 -4.95
C ASN A 208 1.05 9.48 -5.08
N ILE A 209 0.18 8.96 -4.22
CA ILE A 209 -1.26 9.27 -4.22
C ILE A 209 -1.52 10.76 -4.02
N GLU A 210 -0.69 11.44 -3.23
CA GLU A 210 -0.78 12.88 -2.98
C GLU A 210 -0.56 13.71 -4.26
N ASP A 211 0.09 13.14 -5.29
CA ASP A 211 0.30 13.80 -6.57
C ASP A 211 -0.90 13.67 -7.53
N ILE A 212 -1.88 12.83 -7.19
CA ILE A 212 -3.03 12.57 -8.04
C ILE A 212 -4.07 13.69 -7.90
N GLU A 213 -4.48 14.26 -9.03
CA GLU A 213 -5.59 15.20 -9.11
C GLU A 213 -6.92 14.48 -9.32
N ASN A 214 -6.97 13.54 -10.27
CA ASN A 214 -8.15 12.71 -10.51
C ASN A 214 -7.78 11.38 -11.15
N ILE A 215 -8.68 10.41 -10.98
CA ILE A 215 -8.64 9.10 -11.63
C ILE A 215 -9.91 8.95 -12.44
N THR A 216 -9.79 8.71 -13.74
CA THR A 216 -10.89 8.40 -14.64
C THR A 216 -10.77 6.97 -15.13
N VAL A 217 -11.81 6.15 -14.94
CA VAL A 217 -11.85 4.76 -15.40
C VAL A 217 -12.76 4.63 -16.60
N LEU A 218 -12.18 4.22 -17.74
CA LEU A 218 -12.87 3.94 -19.01
C LEU A 218 -13.21 2.45 -19.04
N LYS A 219 -14.50 2.12 -19.14
CA LYS A 219 -14.99 0.76 -18.90
C LYS A 219 -15.48 0.02 -20.13
N ASP A 220 -15.73 0.71 -21.23
CA ASP A 220 -16.27 0.11 -22.46
C ASP A 220 -15.38 0.32 -23.68
N ALA A 221 -15.66 -0.45 -24.72
CA ALA A 221 -14.89 -0.43 -25.95
C ALA A 221 -14.88 0.93 -26.66
N ALA A 222 -15.98 1.68 -26.58
CA ALA A 222 -16.06 3.01 -27.20
C ALA A 222 -15.08 3.99 -26.54
N ALA A 223 -15.01 3.98 -25.19
CA ALA A 223 -14.11 4.83 -24.43
C ALA A 223 -12.63 4.38 -24.53
N THR A 224 -12.38 3.07 -24.71
CA THR A 224 -11.03 2.49 -24.71
C THR A 224 -10.41 2.33 -26.10
N SER A 225 -11.20 2.49 -27.16
CA SER A 225 -10.78 2.25 -28.57
C SER A 225 -9.53 3.03 -28.98
N ILE A 226 -9.33 4.24 -28.44
CA ILE A 226 -8.17 5.09 -28.73
C ILE A 226 -6.84 4.48 -28.26
N TYR A 227 -6.88 3.50 -27.35
CA TYR A 227 -5.70 2.81 -26.80
C TYR A 227 -5.43 1.44 -27.47
N GLY A 228 -6.29 1.04 -28.43
CA GLY A 228 -6.17 -0.22 -29.18
C GLY A 228 -6.30 -1.48 -28.33
N ALA A 229 -5.67 -2.58 -28.77
CA ALA A 229 -5.79 -3.89 -28.12
C ALA A 229 -5.32 -3.94 -26.67
N ARG A 230 -4.40 -3.07 -26.27
CA ARG A 230 -3.90 -2.98 -24.87
C ARG A 230 -4.98 -2.57 -23.87
N ALA A 231 -6.07 -1.98 -24.34
CA ALA A 231 -7.17 -1.50 -23.52
C ALA A 231 -8.36 -2.47 -23.42
N ALA A 232 -8.17 -3.75 -23.81
CA ALA A 232 -9.22 -4.76 -23.79
C ALA A 232 -9.85 -4.96 -22.38
N ASN A 233 -9.08 -4.75 -21.33
CA ASN A 233 -9.52 -4.88 -19.94
C ASN A 233 -9.96 -3.53 -19.30
N GLY A 234 -10.18 -2.49 -20.13
CA GLY A 234 -10.44 -1.13 -19.68
C GLY A 234 -9.18 -0.29 -19.49
N VAL A 235 -9.36 1.00 -19.20
CA VAL A 235 -8.25 1.95 -19.02
C VAL A 235 -8.48 2.76 -17.73
N VAL A 236 -7.42 2.90 -16.94
CA VAL A 236 -7.36 3.78 -15.77
C VAL A 236 -6.50 4.98 -16.14
N VAL A 237 -7.13 6.13 -16.31
CA VAL A 237 -6.46 7.40 -16.63
C VAL A 237 -6.22 8.15 -15.32
N ILE A 238 -4.96 8.42 -15.02
CA ILE A 238 -4.52 9.17 -13.84
C ILE A 238 -4.01 10.54 -14.33
N THR A 239 -4.55 11.59 -13.76
CA THR A 239 -4.07 12.96 -13.97
C THR A 239 -3.38 13.44 -12.71
N THR A 240 -2.18 13.97 -12.82
CA THR A 240 -1.43 14.50 -11.68
C THR A 240 -1.69 15.97 -11.45
N LYS A 241 -1.51 16.41 -10.20
CA LYS A 241 -1.70 17.79 -9.76
C LYS A 241 -0.72 18.74 -10.48
N LYS A 242 -1.26 19.84 -10.99
CA LYS A 242 -0.49 20.92 -11.62
C LYS A 242 -0.59 22.19 -10.79
N ALA A 243 0.44 23.04 -10.87
CA ALA A 243 0.40 24.33 -10.22
C ALA A 243 -0.63 25.26 -10.88
N GLY A 244 -1.43 25.94 -10.07
CA GLY A 244 -2.34 26.99 -10.55
C GLY A 244 -1.57 28.21 -11.07
N LYS A 245 -2.18 28.95 -12.02
CA LYS A 245 -1.59 30.18 -12.55
C LYS A 245 -1.50 31.26 -11.47
N ASN A 246 -0.40 32.02 -11.48
CA ASN A 246 -0.13 33.15 -10.57
C ASN A 246 -0.22 32.77 -9.08
N GLN A 247 0.11 31.52 -8.75
CA GLN A 247 0.06 31.00 -7.39
C GLN A 247 1.38 30.31 -7.03
N LEU A 248 1.75 30.43 -5.77
CA LEU A 248 2.76 29.59 -5.13
C LEU A 248 2.02 28.73 -4.12
N ASN A 249 2.10 27.42 -4.26
CA ASN A 249 1.55 26.46 -3.32
C ASN A 249 2.68 25.61 -2.77
N VAL A 250 2.81 25.56 -1.46
CA VAL A 250 3.73 24.65 -0.76
C VAL A 250 2.90 23.85 0.21
N SER A 251 2.88 22.55 0.04
CA SER A 251 2.20 21.64 0.96
C SER A 251 3.17 20.59 1.47
N PHE A 252 3.08 20.33 2.76
CA PHE A 252 3.78 19.24 3.42
C PHE A 252 2.76 18.38 4.14
N SER A 253 2.83 17.07 3.96
CA SER A 253 2.03 16.12 4.72
C SER A 253 2.91 15.06 5.35
N ALA A 254 2.58 14.69 6.57
CA ALA A 254 3.19 13.58 7.30
C ALA A 254 2.07 12.66 7.79
N THR A 255 2.15 11.40 7.44
CA THR A 255 1.16 10.38 7.84
C THR A 255 1.88 9.27 8.59
N LEU A 256 1.43 9.03 9.81
CA LEU A 256 1.87 7.92 10.66
C LEU A 256 0.69 6.98 10.85
N THR A 257 0.88 5.72 10.51
CA THR A 257 -0.17 4.70 10.64
C THR A 257 0.35 3.58 11.51
N VAL A 258 -0.36 3.31 12.60
CA VAL A 258 -0.14 2.15 13.46
C VAL A 258 -1.39 1.30 13.39
N ARG A 259 -1.25 0.04 13.03
CA ARG A 259 -2.35 -0.92 13.03
C ARG A 259 -2.06 -1.99 14.09
N PRO A 260 -2.90 -2.09 15.14
CA PRO A 260 -2.74 -3.20 16.08
C PRO A 260 -2.88 -4.53 15.35
N TYR A 261 -1.89 -5.39 15.50
CA TYR A 261 -1.96 -6.75 14.97
C TYR A 261 -3.01 -7.53 15.74
N ASN A 262 -4.00 -8.03 15.04
CA ASN A 262 -5.04 -8.88 15.59
C ASN A 262 -5.14 -10.16 14.77
N PHE A 263 -4.67 -11.26 15.33
CA PHE A 263 -4.84 -12.57 14.74
C PHE A 263 -6.20 -13.13 15.16
N TYR A 264 -7.10 -13.22 14.20
CA TYR A 264 -8.45 -13.76 14.45
C TYR A 264 -8.42 -15.29 14.43
N THR A 265 -8.67 -15.90 15.58
CA THR A 265 -8.65 -17.37 15.77
C THR A 265 -10.04 -18.02 15.70
N GLY A 266 -11.10 -17.24 15.56
CA GLY A 266 -12.48 -17.75 15.62
C GLY A 266 -12.90 -18.72 14.50
N HIS A 267 -12.06 -18.92 13.48
CA HIS A 267 -12.25 -19.92 12.42
C HIS A 267 -11.31 -21.14 12.57
N LEU A 268 -10.49 -21.17 13.61
CA LEU A 268 -9.52 -22.20 13.88
C LEU A 268 -10.02 -23.11 14.99
N ALA A 269 -9.70 -24.39 14.91
CA ALA A 269 -9.93 -25.31 16.00
C ALA A 269 -9.04 -24.98 17.20
N GLY A 270 -9.61 -25.01 18.39
CA GLY A 270 -8.87 -24.91 19.64
C GLY A 270 -8.16 -26.22 19.98
N THR A 271 -7.41 -26.21 21.08
CA THR A 271 -6.71 -27.41 21.54
C THR A 271 -7.67 -28.50 21.99
N ALA A 272 -8.79 -28.16 22.60
CA ALA A 272 -9.83 -29.11 22.99
C ALA A 272 -10.45 -29.81 21.78
N ASP A 273 -10.85 -29.03 20.76
CA ASP A 273 -11.44 -29.58 19.52
C ASP A 273 -10.44 -30.48 18.79
N MET A 274 -9.15 -30.09 18.78
CA MET A 274 -8.10 -30.89 18.16
C MET A 274 -7.91 -32.23 18.86
N ILE A 275 -7.89 -32.27 20.19
CA ILE A 275 -7.77 -33.52 20.96
C ILE A 275 -9.00 -34.39 20.75
N GLU A 276 -10.20 -33.84 20.65
CA GLU A 276 -11.40 -34.59 20.35
C GLU A 276 -11.31 -35.24 18.95
N MET A 277 -10.88 -34.49 17.94
CA MET A 277 -10.63 -35.01 16.60
C MET A 277 -9.58 -36.15 16.59
N GLU A 278 -8.53 -36.05 17.38
CA GLU A 278 -7.49 -37.08 17.49
C GLU A 278 -8.02 -38.35 18.18
N LYS A 279 -8.87 -38.21 19.21
CA LYS A 279 -9.57 -39.32 19.83
C LYS A 279 -10.55 -40.01 18.85
N GLU A 280 -11.35 -39.22 18.11
CA GLU A 280 -12.28 -39.75 17.11
C GLU A 280 -11.54 -40.46 15.99
N TRP A 281 -10.42 -39.88 15.50
CA TRP A 281 -9.57 -40.53 14.50
C TRP A 281 -9.12 -41.94 14.99
N ALA A 282 -8.64 -42.03 16.23
CA ALA A 282 -8.20 -43.32 16.79
C ALA A 282 -9.36 -44.32 16.96
N ALA A 283 -10.51 -43.84 17.41
CA ALA A 283 -11.70 -44.68 17.57
C ALA A 283 -12.25 -45.19 16.24
N MET A 284 -12.17 -44.39 15.16
CA MET A 284 -12.60 -44.75 13.82
C MET A 284 -11.57 -45.57 13.04
N ASN A 285 -10.32 -45.66 13.51
CA ASN A 285 -9.27 -46.41 12.80
C ASN A 285 -9.37 -47.91 13.05
N PRO A 286 -9.79 -48.76 12.06
CA PRO A 286 -10.01 -50.17 12.28
C PRO A 286 -8.73 -50.95 12.63
N ASN A 287 -7.56 -50.44 12.25
CA ASN A 287 -6.27 -51.06 12.55
C ASN A 287 -5.81 -50.84 14.02
N LEU A 288 -6.44 -49.90 14.73
CA LEU A 288 -6.25 -49.72 16.16
C LEU A 288 -7.26 -50.52 17.00
N GLN A 289 -8.07 -51.36 16.35
CA GLN A 289 -9.05 -52.22 17.00
C GLN A 289 -8.65 -53.69 16.88
N GLY A 290 -8.76 -54.47 17.96
CA GLY A 290 -8.55 -55.90 17.97
C GLY A 290 -7.11 -56.41 17.91
N GLU A 291 -6.93 -57.67 17.45
CA GLU A 291 -5.60 -58.28 17.36
C GLU A 291 -4.72 -57.57 16.36
N GLY A 292 -3.49 -57.23 16.77
CA GLY A 292 -2.51 -56.48 15.94
C GLY A 292 -2.50 -54.95 16.15
N ALA A 293 -3.44 -54.40 16.92
CA ALA A 293 -3.50 -52.96 17.19
C ALA A 293 -2.18 -52.40 17.81
N SER A 294 -1.59 -53.14 18.74
CA SER A 294 -0.33 -52.77 19.36
C SER A 294 0.83 -52.71 18.36
N GLN A 295 0.93 -53.69 17.46
CA GLN A 295 1.96 -53.70 16.42
C GLN A 295 1.76 -52.56 15.40
N TYR A 296 0.49 -52.32 15.03
CA TYR A 296 0.16 -51.21 14.14
C TYR A 296 0.51 -49.85 14.79
N ALA A 297 0.14 -49.65 16.06
CA ALA A 297 0.48 -48.45 16.81
C ALA A 297 2.00 -48.25 16.91
N GLN A 298 2.77 -49.33 17.15
CA GLN A 298 4.23 -49.27 17.18
C GLN A 298 4.80 -48.86 15.82
N ASN A 299 4.28 -49.44 14.72
CA ASN A 299 4.70 -49.10 13.38
C ASN A 299 4.43 -47.61 13.07
N LEU A 300 3.32 -47.05 13.54
CA LEU A 300 3.03 -45.62 13.39
C LEU A 300 3.98 -44.74 14.21
N LEU A 301 4.30 -45.11 15.44
CA LEU A 301 5.29 -44.40 16.27
C LEU A 301 6.69 -44.48 15.66
N ASP A 302 7.06 -45.60 15.04
CA ASP A 302 8.35 -45.77 14.37
C ASP A 302 8.46 -44.97 13.04
N ASN A 303 7.32 -44.58 12.45
CA ASN A 303 7.19 -43.75 11.27
C ASN A 303 6.70 -42.32 11.63
N ALA A 304 7.39 -41.66 12.53
CA ALA A 304 7.00 -40.39 13.16
C ALA A 304 6.60 -39.26 12.18
N SER A 305 7.10 -39.29 10.93
CA SER A 305 6.77 -38.27 9.92
C SER A 305 5.29 -38.06 9.61
N MET A 306 4.43 -39.06 9.93
CA MET A 306 2.98 -38.99 9.69
C MET A 306 2.17 -38.60 10.94
N TYR A 307 2.74 -38.78 12.15
CA TYR A 307 1.97 -38.70 13.41
C TYR A 307 2.75 -37.97 14.49
N SER A 308 3.24 -36.77 14.16
CA SER A 308 4.00 -35.93 15.10
C SER A 308 3.15 -35.20 16.13
N CYS A 309 1.80 -35.32 16.05
CA CYS A 309 0.89 -34.73 17.03
C CYS A 309 1.00 -35.40 18.39
N LEU A 310 1.25 -34.64 19.45
CA LEU A 310 1.47 -35.19 20.81
C LEU A 310 0.27 -35.97 21.34
N GLY A 311 -0.95 -35.53 21.01
CA GLY A 311 -2.15 -36.24 21.41
C GLY A 311 -2.25 -37.62 20.74
N VAL A 312 -2.02 -37.70 19.41
CA VAL A 312 -1.97 -38.97 18.70
C VAL A 312 -0.86 -39.87 19.26
N GLN A 313 0.33 -39.33 19.54
CA GLN A 313 1.41 -40.11 20.16
C GLN A 313 1.01 -40.68 21.52
N ALA A 314 0.31 -39.94 22.36
CA ALA A 314 -0.18 -40.42 23.65
C ALA A 314 -1.15 -41.58 23.45
N ILE A 315 -2.09 -41.48 22.51
CA ILE A 315 -3.02 -42.54 22.16
C ILE A 315 -2.31 -43.78 21.66
N LEU A 316 -1.37 -43.66 20.72
CA LEU A 316 -0.58 -44.76 20.18
C LEU A 316 0.29 -45.43 21.26
N LYS A 317 0.91 -44.66 22.16
CA LYS A 317 1.68 -45.21 23.29
C LYS A 317 0.82 -46.01 24.25
N HIS A 318 -0.45 -45.63 24.43
CA HIS A 318 -1.40 -46.43 25.19
C HIS A 318 -1.68 -47.76 24.49
N HIS A 319 -1.94 -47.76 23.18
CA HIS A 319 -2.16 -48.99 22.40
C HIS A 319 -0.98 -49.96 22.41
N THR A 320 0.25 -49.45 22.52
CA THR A 320 1.46 -50.28 22.69
C THR A 320 1.68 -50.76 24.11
N GLY A 321 0.90 -50.29 25.10
CA GLY A 321 1.10 -50.59 26.51
C GLY A 321 2.24 -49.82 27.16
N ALA A 322 2.84 -48.83 26.48
CA ALA A 322 3.93 -48.01 27.00
C ALA A 322 3.47 -47.03 28.10
N ILE A 323 2.22 -46.63 28.07
CA ILE A 323 1.57 -45.80 29.12
C ILE A 323 0.18 -46.38 29.46
N SER A 324 -0.25 -46.16 30.70
CA SER A 324 -1.61 -46.50 31.13
C SER A 324 -2.68 -45.58 30.52
N GLU A 325 -3.92 -46.01 30.51
CA GLU A 325 -5.07 -45.20 30.09
C GLU A 325 -5.15 -43.90 30.91
N ALA A 326 -4.95 -43.99 32.23
CA ALA A 326 -4.96 -42.80 33.10
C ALA A 326 -3.87 -41.77 32.71
N GLN A 327 -2.67 -42.23 32.35
CA GLN A 327 -1.60 -41.38 31.88
C GLN A 327 -1.91 -40.77 30.51
N MET A 328 -2.50 -41.53 29.61
CA MET A 328 -2.97 -41.04 28.31
C MET A 328 -4.01 -39.93 28.50
N GLU A 329 -5.09 -40.19 29.25
CA GLU A 329 -6.16 -39.21 29.49
C GLU A 329 -5.64 -37.96 30.21
N GLN A 330 -4.72 -38.10 31.17
CA GLN A 330 -4.06 -36.93 31.80
C GLN A 330 -3.32 -36.09 30.76
N THR A 331 -2.52 -36.72 29.90
CA THR A 331 -1.77 -36.01 28.85
C THR A 331 -2.70 -35.29 27.89
N LEU A 332 -3.76 -35.97 27.43
CA LEU A 332 -4.76 -35.40 26.51
C LEU A 332 -5.51 -34.23 27.15
N HIS A 333 -5.85 -34.33 28.45
CA HIS A 333 -6.47 -33.24 29.20
C HIS A 333 -5.55 -32.02 29.35
N GLU A 334 -4.27 -32.23 29.66
CA GLU A 334 -3.27 -31.17 29.73
C GLU A 334 -3.11 -30.45 28.38
N LEU A 335 -3.06 -31.19 27.27
CA LEU A 335 -3.00 -30.62 25.92
C LEU A 335 -4.28 -29.87 25.58
N ALA A 336 -5.45 -30.43 25.86
CA ALA A 336 -6.75 -29.80 25.59
C ALA A 336 -6.93 -28.46 26.34
N SER A 337 -6.32 -28.30 27.51
CA SER A 337 -6.44 -27.09 28.34
C SER A 337 -5.63 -25.89 27.84
N GLN A 338 -4.80 -26.03 26.80
CA GLN A 338 -3.84 -25.01 26.36
C GLN A 338 -4.44 -23.93 25.45
N GLY A 339 -5.71 -24.01 25.05
CA GLY A 339 -6.40 -22.99 24.27
C GLY A 339 -5.84 -22.84 22.86
N PHE A 340 -5.24 -21.70 22.53
CA PHE A 340 -4.63 -21.37 21.23
C PHE A 340 -3.14 -21.12 21.37
N ARG A 341 -2.45 -21.84 22.23
CA ARG A 341 -1.06 -21.61 22.62
C ARG A 341 -0.10 -21.33 21.47
N TYR A 342 -0.16 -22.13 20.39
CA TYR A 342 0.71 -21.94 19.24
C TYR A 342 0.52 -20.59 18.59
N TYR A 343 -0.73 -20.18 18.40
CA TYR A 343 -1.07 -18.91 17.76
C TYR A 343 -0.70 -17.71 18.64
N ASP A 344 -0.81 -17.84 19.94
CA ASP A 344 -0.37 -16.83 20.89
C ASP A 344 1.16 -16.65 20.85
N ASP A 345 1.91 -17.75 20.75
CA ASP A 345 3.36 -17.73 20.55
C ASP A 345 3.73 -17.09 19.20
N VAL A 346 3.04 -17.44 18.10
CA VAL A 346 3.25 -16.81 16.79
C VAL A 346 3.01 -15.31 16.86
N LYS A 347 1.93 -14.89 17.50
CA LYS A 347 1.61 -13.46 17.70
C LYS A 347 2.70 -12.75 18.47
N LYS A 348 3.20 -13.33 19.54
CA LYS A 348 4.18 -12.72 20.44
C LYS A 348 5.58 -12.68 19.84
N TYR A 349 6.02 -13.76 19.21
CA TYR A 349 7.41 -13.95 18.79
C TYR A 349 7.64 -13.74 17.30
N GLY A 350 6.66 -14.04 16.45
CA GLY A 350 6.76 -13.95 15.00
C GLY A 350 6.21 -12.66 14.40
N LYS A 351 5.27 -12.04 15.08
CA LYS A 351 4.54 -10.88 14.58
C LYS A 351 4.85 -9.59 15.36
N ARG A 352 4.46 -8.47 14.80
CA ARG A 352 4.53 -7.12 15.41
C ARG A 352 3.37 -6.27 14.92
N ASN A 353 3.10 -5.14 15.58
CA ASN A 353 2.16 -4.17 15.05
C ASN A 353 2.74 -3.52 13.80
N PRO A 354 2.06 -3.59 12.64
CA PRO A 354 2.45 -2.85 11.45
C PRO A 354 2.56 -1.35 11.73
N PHE A 355 3.60 -0.75 11.20
CA PHE A 355 3.87 0.67 11.33
C PHE A 355 4.28 1.25 9.97
N SER A 356 3.57 2.26 9.52
CA SER A 356 3.88 2.97 8.28
C SER A 356 4.06 4.45 8.54
N GLN A 357 5.07 5.04 7.94
CA GLN A 357 5.30 6.48 7.92
C GLN A 357 5.49 6.95 6.49
N GLN A 358 4.82 8.03 6.15
CA GLN A 358 4.88 8.64 4.84
C GLN A 358 5.03 10.15 4.99
N TYR A 359 5.95 10.72 4.25
CA TYR A 359 6.21 12.16 4.19
C TYR A 359 6.12 12.61 2.73
N ASN A 360 5.38 13.68 2.49
CA ASN A 360 5.23 14.27 1.15
C ASN A 360 5.47 15.77 1.24
N LEU A 361 6.26 16.29 0.31
CA LEU A 361 6.47 17.72 0.10
C LEU A 361 6.11 18.03 -1.35
N ASN A 362 5.18 18.94 -1.55
CA ASN A 362 4.83 19.42 -2.88
C ASN A 362 5.03 20.93 -2.95
N ILE A 363 5.69 21.37 -4.02
CA ILE A 363 5.96 22.78 -4.30
C ILE A 363 5.47 23.07 -5.71
N GLY A 364 4.40 23.83 -5.82
CA GLY A 364 3.82 24.27 -7.09
C GLY A 364 3.95 25.78 -7.26
N ARG A 365 4.49 26.23 -8.37
CA ARG A 365 4.53 27.65 -8.73
C ARG A 365 4.02 27.84 -10.16
N GLY A 366 3.07 28.75 -10.32
CA GLY A 366 2.58 29.15 -11.63
C GLY A 366 2.78 30.64 -11.89
N THR A 367 3.05 30.97 -13.12
CA THR A 367 2.97 32.30 -13.73
C THR A 367 2.04 32.24 -14.93
N GLU A 368 1.84 33.33 -15.66
CA GLU A 368 1.07 33.30 -16.91
C GLU A 368 1.71 32.44 -18.01
N LYS A 369 3.05 32.36 -18.01
CA LYS A 369 3.81 31.66 -19.07
C LYS A 369 4.39 30.33 -18.64
N ASN A 370 4.58 30.11 -17.35
CA ASN A 370 5.23 28.91 -16.84
C ASN A 370 4.51 28.38 -15.61
N THR A 371 4.32 27.08 -15.56
CA THR A 371 3.88 26.36 -14.36
C THR A 371 4.88 25.27 -14.04
N PHE A 372 5.32 25.23 -12.79
CA PHE A 372 6.26 24.26 -12.28
C PHE A 372 5.64 23.55 -11.07
N ASN A 373 5.76 22.24 -11.03
CA ASN A 373 5.38 21.41 -9.88
C ASN A 373 6.52 20.45 -9.55
N ALA A 374 6.89 20.39 -8.27
CA ALA A 374 7.84 19.42 -7.74
C ALA A 374 7.22 18.71 -6.54
N SER A 375 7.22 17.41 -6.55
CA SER A 375 6.78 16.59 -5.43
C SER A 375 7.88 15.62 -5.01
N LEU A 376 8.08 15.50 -3.71
CA LEU A 376 9.01 14.61 -3.07
C LEU A 376 8.25 13.75 -2.08
N SER A 377 8.42 12.44 -2.16
CA SER A 377 7.78 11.50 -1.24
C SER A 377 8.79 10.53 -0.66
N TYR A 378 8.60 10.19 0.60
CA TYR A 378 9.31 9.12 1.29
C TYR A 378 8.30 8.27 2.05
N ARG A 379 8.40 6.96 1.93
CA ARG A 379 7.58 6.01 2.68
C ARG A 379 8.47 4.94 3.30
N ASN A 380 8.19 4.60 4.53
CA ASN A 380 8.79 3.46 5.21
C ASN A 380 7.68 2.63 5.86
N ASN A 381 7.62 1.35 5.53
CA ASN A 381 6.63 0.42 6.06
C ASN A 381 7.34 -0.70 6.82
N ARG A 382 6.82 -1.00 7.99
CA ARG A 382 7.12 -2.21 8.73
C ARG A 382 5.87 -3.05 8.76
N GLU A 383 5.92 -4.21 8.14
CA GLU A 383 4.77 -5.11 8.06
C GLU A 383 4.58 -5.90 9.36
N GLU A 384 3.50 -6.65 9.43
CA GLU A 384 3.17 -7.45 10.61
C GLU A 384 4.16 -8.60 10.86
N ASP A 385 4.72 -9.18 9.81
CA ASP A 385 5.78 -10.18 9.95
C ASP A 385 7.10 -9.50 10.32
N LYS A 386 7.79 -10.04 11.34
CA LYS A 386 9.14 -9.60 11.65
C LYS A 386 10.06 -9.80 10.45
N TYR A 387 11.01 -8.89 10.26
CA TYR A 387 11.94 -8.88 9.12
C TYR A 387 11.30 -8.64 7.74
N THR A 388 10.05 -8.17 7.70
CA THR A 388 9.39 -7.71 6.47
C THR A 388 9.21 -6.20 6.55
N ASP A 389 10.08 -5.48 5.82
CA ASP A 389 10.16 -4.03 5.81
C ASP A 389 10.31 -3.53 4.38
N SER A 390 9.80 -2.34 4.09
CA SER A 390 10.02 -1.69 2.80
C SER A 390 10.15 -0.18 2.96
N GLU A 391 11.00 0.40 2.12
CA GLU A 391 11.10 1.85 1.99
C GLU A 391 11.07 2.27 0.53
N SER A 392 10.52 3.43 0.27
CA SER A 392 10.48 4.00 -1.07
C SER A 392 10.65 5.50 -1.05
N PHE A 393 11.28 6.00 -2.09
CA PHE A 393 11.51 7.40 -2.37
C PHE A 393 10.96 7.73 -3.76
N GLY A 394 10.17 8.79 -3.87
CA GLY A 394 9.60 9.27 -5.11
C GLY A 394 9.93 10.75 -5.36
N LEU A 395 10.26 11.08 -6.60
CA LEU A 395 10.44 12.45 -7.07
C LEU A 395 9.63 12.63 -8.35
N ASN A 396 8.74 13.62 -8.35
CA ASN A 396 7.97 14.03 -9.51
C ASN A 396 8.25 15.50 -9.81
N LEU A 397 8.76 15.77 -11.00
CA LEU A 397 9.02 17.12 -11.49
C LEU A 397 8.24 17.33 -12.78
N GLN A 398 7.49 18.41 -12.85
CA GLN A 398 6.75 18.80 -14.04
C GLN A 398 6.90 20.29 -14.30
N ASN A 399 7.05 20.63 -15.58
CA ASN A 399 7.11 22.00 -16.03
C ASN A 399 6.31 22.15 -17.33
N THR A 400 5.42 23.12 -17.34
CA THR A 400 4.72 23.54 -18.57
C THR A 400 5.12 24.97 -18.88
N THR A 401 5.71 25.21 -20.04
CA THR A 401 6.12 26.52 -20.51
C THR A 401 5.38 26.89 -21.78
N ARG A 402 4.70 28.03 -21.77
CA ARG A 402 4.12 28.63 -22.97
C ARG A 402 5.20 29.41 -23.72
N LEU A 403 5.70 28.83 -24.81
CA LEU A 403 6.75 29.43 -25.63
C LEU A 403 6.18 30.59 -26.49
N THR A 404 5.01 30.39 -27.06
CA THR A 404 4.26 31.41 -27.83
C THR A 404 2.77 31.31 -27.51
N SER A 405 1.92 32.11 -28.12
CA SER A 405 0.46 32.02 -27.98
C SER A 405 -0.12 30.70 -28.54
N TRP A 406 0.60 30.08 -29.49
CA TRP A 406 0.17 28.88 -30.20
C TRP A 406 1.01 27.63 -29.88
N LEU A 407 2.11 27.77 -29.10
CA LEU A 407 3.02 26.66 -28.78
C LEU A 407 3.32 26.60 -27.28
N SER A 408 3.09 25.43 -26.66
CA SER A 408 3.56 25.13 -25.30
C SER A 408 4.37 23.84 -25.27
N LEU A 409 5.31 23.78 -24.32
CA LEU A 409 6.17 22.65 -24.02
C LEU A 409 5.88 22.16 -22.60
N ASP A 410 5.53 20.87 -22.48
CA ASP A 410 5.43 20.18 -21.19
C ASP A 410 6.64 19.24 -21.07
N LEU A 411 7.36 19.37 -19.98
CA LEU A 411 8.45 18.48 -19.58
C LEU A 411 8.13 17.87 -18.23
N GLY A 412 8.42 16.59 -18.05
CA GLY A 412 8.25 15.96 -16.76
C GLY A 412 9.13 14.74 -16.57
N THR A 413 9.41 14.44 -15.31
CA THR A 413 10.10 13.22 -14.89
C THR A 413 9.49 12.67 -13.62
N TYR A 414 9.29 11.37 -13.60
CA TYR A 414 8.87 10.57 -12.45
C TYR A 414 10.00 9.61 -12.13
N LEU A 415 10.61 9.79 -10.98
CA LEU A 415 11.63 8.89 -10.48
C LEU A 415 11.08 8.18 -9.24
N ASN A 416 11.24 6.88 -9.19
CA ASN A 416 10.91 6.09 -8.03
C ASN A 416 12.03 5.11 -7.71
N TYR A 417 12.37 5.01 -6.43
CA TYR A 417 13.32 4.05 -5.89
C TYR A 417 12.70 3.35 -4.70
N GLY A 418 12.78 2.03 -4.65
CA GLY A 418 12.30 1.21 -3.55
C GLY A 418 13.31 0.16 -3.13
N ASP A 419 13.36 -0.10 -1.84
CA ASP A 419 14.12 -1.19 -1.22
C ASP A 419 13.17 -1.95 -0.29
N GLY A 420 13.21 -3.28 -0.36
CA GLY A 420 12.33 -4.13 0.45
C GLY A 420 13.06 -5.38 0.93
N THR A 421 12.69 -5.81 2.12
CA THR A 421 13.09 -7.10 2.68
C THR A 421 11.85 -7.85 3.07
N THR A 422 11.72 -9.10 2.65
CA THR A 422 10.59 -9.97 2.97
C THR A 422 11.11 -11.25 3.61
N GLN A 423 10.52 -11.62 4.72
CA GLN A 423 10.76 -12.88 5.40
C GLN A 423 10.09 -14.01 4.62
N SER A 424 10.89 -15.05 4.26
CA SER A 424 10.37 -16.19 3.49
C SER A 424 9.84 -17.32 4.38
N TYR A 425 10.28 -17.41 5.64
CA TYR A 425 9.81 -18.42 6.57
C TYR A 425 8.49 -18.03 7.22
N ASN A 426 7.48 -18.86 7.09
CA ASN A 426 6.13 -18.57 7.60
C ASN A 426 5.79 -19.51 8.77
N LEU A 427 5.69 -18.97 9.98
CA LEU A 427 5.28 -19.71 11.17
C LEU A 427 3.86 -20.24 11.10
N THR A 428 2.99 -19.67 10.26
CA THR A 428 1.59 -20.08 10.13
C THR A 428 1.35 -21.03 8.93
N SER A 429 2.41 -21.41 8.22
CA SER A 429 2.27 -22.33 7.09
C SER A 429 1.96 -23.74 7.57
N PRO A 430 0.94 -24.40 7.01
CA PRO A 430 0.55 -25.76 7.38
C PRO A 430 1.55 -26.84 6.94
N GLY A 431 2.69 -26.47 6.35
CA GLY A 431 3.71 -27.43 5.89
C GLY A 431 4.52 -28.10 7.01
N TYR A 432 4.41 -27.61 8.24
CA TYR A 432 5.00 -28.22 9.42
C TYR A 432 3.90 -28.61 10.37
N ASN A 433 3.91 -29.82 10.88
CA ASN A 433 2.88 -30.41 11.73
C ASN A 433 2.69 -29.64 13.05
N TYR A 434 2.33 -28.37 12.97
CA TYR A 434 1.94 -27.63 14.14
C TYR A 434 0.45 -27.85 14.42
N VAL A 435 0.14 -28.03 15.65
CA VAL A 435 -1.21 -28.13 16.17
C VAL A 435 -1.44 -27.04 17.22
N PRO A 436 -2.68 -26.68 17.53
CA PRO A 436 -2.98 -25.56 18.44
C PRO A 436 -2.25 -25.62 19.79
N TYR A 437 -2.00 -26.83 20.33
CA TYR A 437 -1.29 -27.05 21.59
C TYR A 437 0.24 -27.09 21.47
N SER A 438 0.82 -27.02 20.27
CA SER A 438 2.26 -26.89 20.10
C SER A 438 2.76 -25.59 20.70
N SER A 439 4.06 -25.53 21.03
CA SER A 439 4.69 -24.33 21.57
C SER A 439 5.93 -23.99 20.76
N LEU A 440 6.23 -22.70 20.66
CA LEU A 440 7.50 -22.21 20.12
C LEU A 440 8.59 -22.10 21.18
N LEU A 441 8.25 -22.32 22.47
CA LEU A 441 9.15 -22.27 23.59
C LEU A 441 9.07 -23.54 24.43
N ASN A 442 10.20 -23.92 25.01
CA ASN A 442 10.30 -24.89 26.09
C ASN A 442 9.83 -24.30 27.42
N GLY A 443 9.61 -25.14 28.42
CA GLY A 443 9.19 -24.72 29.77
C GLY A 443 10.16 -23.77 30.49
N ASP A 444 11.45 -23.79 30.12
CA ASP A 444 12.50 -22.91 30.61
C ASP A 444 12.59 -21.58 29.83
N GLY A 445 11.77 -21.39 28.81
CA GLY A 445 11.76 -20.20 27.96
C GLY A 445 12.76 -20.23 26.80
N SER A 446 13.55 -21.32 26.64
CA SER A 446 14.37 -21.53 25.44
C SER A 446 13.50 -21.81 24.23
N TYR A 447 14.04 -21.61 23.02
CA TYR A 447 13.31 -21.90 21.79
C TYR A 447 13.11 -23.41 21.61
N TYR A 448 11.86 -23.78 21.29
CA TYR A 448 11.51 -25.16 21.02
C TYR A 448 12.12 -25.62 19.71
N THR A 449 12.80 -26.75 19.72
CA THR A 449 13.34 -27.41 18.54
C THR A 449 12.51 -28.63 18.22
N ASN A 450 11.92 -28.65 17.04
CA ASN A 450 11.29 -29.83 16.49
C ASN A 450 12.40 -30.73 15.93
N THR A 451 12.65 -31.82 16.60
CA THR A 451 13.79 -32.70 16.29
C THR A 451 13.53 -33.53 15.04
N ALA A 452 14.60 -34.02 14.42
CA ALA A 452 14.48 -34.99 13.33
C ALA A 452 13.76 -36.26 13.78
N ALA A 453 13.88 -36.65 15.05
CA ALA A 453 13.21 -37.78 15.64
C ALA A 453 11.66 -37.65 15.61
N ASP A 454 11.16 -36.43 15.72
CA ASP A 454 9.73 -36.15 15.69
C ASP A 454 9.15 -36.13 14.26
N ARG A 455 9.99 -36.10 13.22
CA ARG A 455 9.56 -35.84 11.83
C ARG A 455 9.99 -36.90 10.82
N TYR A 456 10.99 -37.69 11.13
CA TYR A 456 11.55 -38.68 10.23
C TYR A 456 11.45 -40.09 10.83
N SER A 457 11.21 -41.09 9.98
CA SER A 457 11.25 -42.48 10.40
C SER A 457 12.62 -42.88 10.93
N LYS A 458 12.68 -43.94 11.73
CA LYS A 458 13.95 -44.48 12.25
C LYS A 458 14.98 -44.73 11.13
N SER A 459 14.55 -45.33 10.02
CA SER A 459 15.43 -45.58 8.87
C SER A 459 15.99 -44.32 8.24
N GLN A 460 15.18 -43.25 8.16
CA GLN A 460 15.65 -41.95 7.68
C GLN A 460 16.64 -41.30 8.66
N GLN A 461 16.39 -41.40 9.97
CA GLN A 461 17.31 -40.92 11.00
C GLN A 461 18.65 -41.67 10.97
N GLU A 462 18.63 -43.00 10.75
CA GLU A 462 19.84 -43.82 10.57
C GLU A 462 20.62 -43.38 9.34
N ILE A 463 19.99 -43.08 8.22
CA ILE A 463 20.64 -42.53 7.02
C ILE A 463 21.28 -41.18 7.35
N ILE A 464 20.55 -40.24 7.98
CA ILE A 464 21.09 -38.93 8.34
C ILE A 464 22.33 -39.06 9.20
N SER A 465 22.31 -39.93 10.20
CA SER A 465 23.43 -40.12 11.14
C SER A 465 24.60 -40.91 10.54
N SER A 466 24.34 -42.03 9.84
CA SER A 466 25.37 -42.92 9.30
C SER A 466 26.17 -42.27 8.17
N TYR A 467 25.52 -41.44 7.33
CA TYR A 467 26.21 -40.75 6.25
C TYR A 467 26.75 -39.36 6.65
N GLY A 468 26.64 -38.95 7.91
CA GLY A 468 27.13 -37.65 8.39
C GLY A 468 26.45 -36.45 7.71
N LEU A 469 25.15 -36.58 7.40
CA LEU A 469 24.35 -35.52 6.81
C LEU A 469 24.10 -34.39 7.84
N TYR A 470 23.78 -33.20 7.35
CA TYR A 470 23.38 -32.08 8.23
C TYR A 470 22.15 -32.44 9.04
N SER A 471 22.11 -31.99 10.30
CA SER A 471 20.91 -32.15 11.15
C SER A 471 19.67 -31.59 10.48
N MET A 472 18.57 -32.34 10.58
CA MET A 472 17.29 -31.97 10.06
C MET A 472 16.37 -31.40 11.15
N ASP A 473 16.89 -31.06 12.32
CA ASP A 473 16.16 -30.36 13.37
C ASP A 473 15.75 -28.96 12.93
N ILE A 474 14.56 -28.51 13.34
CA ILE A 474 14.07 -27.16 13.07
C ILE A 474 13.75 -26.46 14.38
N THR A 475 14.34 -25.30 14.57
CA THR A 475 13.93 -24.35 15.61
C THR A 475 13.16 -23.21 14.92
N PRO A 476 11.82 -23.22 14.93
CA PRO A 476 11.02 -22.30 14.11
C PRO A 476 11.34 -20.81 14.33
N LEU A 477 11.64 -20.41 15.56
CA LEU A 477 12.00 -19.02 15.87
C LEU A 477 13.40 -18.64 15.38
N ASP A 478 14.33 -19.58 15.26
CA ASP A 478 15.65 -19.35 14.67
C ASP A 478 15.61 -19.25 13.15
N GLU A 479 14.61 -19.85 12.51
CA GLU A 479 14.43 -19.73 11.07
C GLU A 479 13.96 -18.33 10.64
N LEU A 480 13.39 -17.55 11.58
CA LEU A 480 13.05 -16.15 11.33
C LEU A 480 14.32 -15.33 11.08
N GLY A 481 14.36 -14.61 9.97
CA GLY A 481 15.50 -13.79 9.58
C GLY A 481 16.63 -14.53 8.86
N ARG A 482 16.60 -15.87 8.76
CA ARG A 482 17.59 -16.67 8.03
C ARG A 482 17.34 -16.70 6.52
N ASN A 483 16.08 -16.67 6.10
CA ASN A 483 15.70 -16.74 4.70
C ASN A 483 15.02 -15.43 4.30
N LEU A 484 15.79 -14.50 3.75
CA LEU A 484 15.31 -13.17 3.39
C LEU A 484 15.33 -12.98 1.87
N SER A 485 14.24 -12.50 1.33
CA SER A 485 14.18 -11.96 -0.02
C SER A 485 14.36 -10.45 0.02
N LYS A 486 15.38 -9.93 -0.65
CA LYS A 486 15.64 -8.50 -0.79
C LYS A 486 15.27 -8.07 -2.19
N SER A 487 14.47 -7.05 -2.31
CA SER A 487 14.08 -6.47 -3.59
C SER A 487 14.52 -5.01 -3.67
N LYS A 488 15.03 -4.62 -4.83
CA LYS A 488 15.29 -3.22 -5.17
C LYS A 488 14.58 -2.92 -6.46
N ASN A 489 13.86 -1.82 -6.49
CA ASN A 489 13.28 -1.32 -7.71
C ASN A 489 13.75 0.11 -7.98
N PHE A 490 14.02 0.41 -9.21
CA PHE A 490 14.28 1.75 -9.70
C PHE A 490 13.46 1.96 -10.96
N SER A 491 12.76 3.07 -11.04
CA SER A 491 12.08 3.45 -12.27
C SER A 491 12.23 4.95 -12.50
N ASN A 492 12.52 5.29 -13.73
CA ASN A 492 12.53 6.67 -14.21
C ASN A 492 11.72 6.74 -15.50
N ARG A 493 10.79 7.67 -15.52
CA ARG A 493 10.00 8.00 -16.70
C ARG A 493 10.12 9.49 -16.95
N THR A 494 10.70 9.85 -18.09
CA THR A 494 10.87 11.23 -18.52
C THR A 494 10.10 11.44 -19.81
N PHE A 495 9.37 12.53 -19.89
CA PHE A 495 8.59 12.86 -21.07
C PHE A 495 8.75 14.30 -21.51
N ALA A 496 8.54 14.52 -22.80
CA ALA A 496 8.41 15.83 -23.41
C ALA A 496 7.16 15.85 -24.30
N ARG A 497 6.39 16.92 -24.23
CA ARG A 497 5.19 17.12 -25.05
C ARG A 497 5.15 18.51 -25.62
N LEU A 498 4.98 18.61 -26.92
CA LEU A 498 4.76 19.86 -27.65
C LEU A 498 3.28 19.96 -28.01
N ASN A 499 2.61 21.01 -27.56
CA ASN A 499 1.22 21.27 -27.86
C ASN A 499 1.14 22.49 -28.79
N PHE A 500 0.61 22.27 -29.99
CA PHE A 500 0.39 23.28 -31.01
C PHE A 500 -1.10 23.63 -31.07
N LYS A 501 -1.44 24.88 -30.90
CA LYS A 501 -2.77 25.42 -31.09
C LYS A 501 -2.77 26.31 -32.35
N PHE A 502 -3.05 25.73 -33.50
CA PHE A 502 -3.09 26.48 -34.78
C PHE A 502 -4.33 27.36 -34.88
N THR A 503 -5.48 26.82 -34.48
CA THR A 503 -6.77 27.50 -34.40
C THR A 503 -7.55 27.01 -33.18
N ASP A 504 -8.74 27.54 -32.91
CA ASP A 504 -9.57 27.02 -31.81
C ASP A 504 -10.10 25.60 -32.06
N TRP A 505 -10.25 25.21 -33.32
CA TRP A 505 -10.72 23.89 -33.74
C TRP A 505 -9.60 22.94 -34.15
N LEU A 506 -8.34 23.41 -34.37
CA LEU A 506 -7.21 22.56 -34.79
C LEU A 506 -6.07 22.65 -33.76
N ARG A 507 -5.85 21.52 -33.08
CA ARG A 507 -4.74 21.33 -32.17
C ARG A 507 -3.94 20.09 -32.57
N TYR A 508 -2.63 20.17 -32.40
CA TYR A 508 -1.74 19.04 -32.63
C TYR A 508 -0.83 18.88 -31.41
N THR A 509 -0.65 17.63 -30.97
CA THR A 509 0.21 17.31 -29.83
C THR A 509 1.21 16.24 -30.28
N ALA A 510 2.50 16.55 -30.13
CA ALA A 510 3.59 15.60 -30.28
C ALA A 510 4.14 15.24 -28.90
N SER A 511 4.18 13.95 -28.58
CA SER A 511 4.61 13.45 -27.27
C SER A 511 5.73 12.43 -27.44
N PHE A 512 6.75 12.56 -26.59
CA PHE A 512 7.87 11.63 -26.47
C PHE A 512 8.00 11.21 -25.01
N GLN A 513 8.19 9.92 -24.77
CA GLN A 513 8.48 9.38 -23.44
C GLN A 513 9.65 8.41 -23.55
N TYR A 514 10.54 8.51 -22.57
CA TYR A 514 11.60 7.55 -22.31
C TYR A 514 11.40 6.98 -20.91
N GLU A 515 11.39 5.65 -20.83
CA GLU A 515 11.23 4.94 -19.56
C GLU A 515 12.37 3.94 -19.39
N VAL A 516 12.95 3.93 -18.19
CA VAL A 516 13.94 2.94 -17.78
C VAL A 516 13.57 2.47 -16.40
N GLY A 517 13.60 1.15 -16.20
CA GLY A 517 13.34 0.50 -14.91
C GLY A 517 14.30 -0.64 -14.69
N GLU A 518 14.68 -0.82 -13.43
CA GLU A 518 15.45 -1.95 -12.97
C GLU A 518 14.74 -2.56 -11.75
N TYR A 519 14.53 -3.86 -11.78
CA TYR A 519 14.05 -4.62 -10.65
C TYR A 519 15.05 -5.74 -10.34
N LYS A 520 15.59 -5.70 -9.13
CA LYS A 520 16.56 -6.69 -8.67
C LYS A 520 16.01 -7.38 -7.44
N THR A 521 15.92 -8.70 -7.51
CA THR A 521 15.61 -9.54 -6.35
C THR A 521 16.83 -10.40 -6.01
N SER A 522 17.17 -10.45 -4.75
CA SER A 522 18.18 -11.36 -4.23
C SER A 522 17.61 -12.14 -3.05
N GLN A 523 17.67 -13.45 -3.14
CA GLN A 523 17.23 -14.33 -2.06
C GLN A 523 18.46 -14.79 -1.28
N LEU A 524 18.56 -14.35 -0.04
CA LEU A 524 19.59 -14.81 0.88
C LEU A 524 19.02 -15.96 1.70
N GLN A 525 19.66 -17.12 1.58
CA GLN A 525 19.38 -18.28 2.41
C GLN A 525 20.61 -18.55 3.28
N ASP A 526 20.41 -18.46 4.60
CA ASP A 526 21.49 -18.76 5.56
C ASP A 526 21.82 -20.26 5.49
N LYS A 527 23.11 -20.59 5.57
CA LYS A 527 23.61 -21.99 5.56
C LYS A 527 23.05 -22.84 6.70
N GLU A 528 22.75 -22.21 7.83
CA GLU A 528 22.18 -22.86 9.01
C GLU A 528 20.66 -23.02 8.92
N SER A 529 20.01 -22.46 7.87
CA SER A 529 18.55 -22.63 7.70
C SER A 529 18.23 -24.08 7.34
N TYR A 530 17.06 -24.53 7.81
CA TYR A 530 16.56 -25.86 7.46
C TYR A 530 16.48 -26.07 5.95
N ALA A 531 16.02 -25.04 5.22
CA ALA A 531 15.87 -25.12 3.76
C ALA A 531 17.20 -25.42 3.06
N VAL A 532 18.30 -24.78 3.49
CA VAL A 532 19.64 -25.02 2.93
C VAL A 532 20.17 -26.38 3.36
N ARG A 533 20.10 -26.74 4.65
CA ARG A 533 20.53 -28.04 5.16
C ARG A 533 19.80 -29.19 4.43
N ASN A 534 18.49 -29.09 4.27
CA ASN A 534 17.70 -30.08 3.52
C ASN A 534 18.13 -30.16 2.05
N LYS A 535 18.32 -29.03 1.39
CA LYS A 535 18.77 -28.98 -0.01
C LYS A 535 20.16 -29.60 -0.18
N VAL A 536 21.07 -29.29 0.72
CA VAL A 536 22.44 -29.86 0.69
C VAL A 536 22.39 -31.38 0.89
N ASN A 537 21.61 -31.85 1.87
CA ASN A 537 21.46 -33.29 2.12
C ASN A 537 20.83 -34.03 0.91
N THR A 538 19.90 -33.39 0.19
CA THR A 538 19.26 -33.96 -1.02
C THR A 538 20.29 -34.23 -2.14
N PHE A 539 21.31 -33.40 -2.23
CA PHE A 539 22.38 -33.52 -3.25
C PHE A 539 23.66 -34.23 -2.73
N ALA A 540 23.63 -34.73 -1.50
CA ALA A 540 24.72 -35.51 -0.98
C ALA A 540 24.81 -36.87 -1.69
N THR A 541 26.02 -37.32 -2.02
CA THR A 541 26.27 -38.60 -2.67
C THR A 541 27.37 -39.32 -1.92
N ASP A 542 27.34 -40.64 -1.86
CA ASP A 542 28.45 -41.47 -1.43
C ASP A 542 29.23 -41.95 -2.65
N ALA A 543 30.02 -41.06 -3.24
CA ALA A 543 30.82 -41.35 -4.43
C ALA A 543 31.98 -42.33 -4.16
N SER A 544 32.37 -42.51 -2.90
CA SER A 544 33.52 -43.36 -2.52
C SER A 544 33.11 -44.75 -2.02
N GLY A 545 31.82 -44.98 -1.77
CA GLY A 545 31.32 -46.20 -1.11
C GLY A 545 31.79 -46.33 0.34
N SER A 546 32.29 -45.26 0.95
CA SER A 546 32.85 -45.23 2.30
C SER A 546 31.81 -45.15 3.40
N GLY A 547 30.54 -44.98 3.05
CA GLY A 547 29.46 -44.66 4.00
C GLY A 547 29.48 -43.20 4.50
N GLN A 548 30.28 -42.35 3.88
CA GLN A 548 30.39 -40.92 4.21
C GLN A 548 29.80 -40.09 3.07
N ALA A 549 28.93 -39.15 3.40
CA ALA A 549 28.35 -38.26 2.40
C ALA A 549 29.40 -37.29 1.84
N THR A 550 29.48 -37.23 0.51
CA THR A 550 30.26 -36.23 -0.20
C THR A 550 29.31 -35.19 -0.77
N TYR A 551 29.55 -33.95 -0.44
CA TYR A 551 28.73 -32.85 -0.93
C TYR A 551 29.29 -32.30 -2.23
N ASN A 552 28.53 -32.37 -3.31
CA ASN A 552 28.93 -31.71 -4.55
C ASN A 552 28.60 -30.21 -4.46
N LEU A 553 29.54 -29.43 -3.91
CA LEU A 553 29.41 -28.00 -3.71
C LEU A 553 29.20 -27.21 -5.01
N SER A 554 29.59 -27.78 -6.16
CA SER A 554 29.34 -27.14 -7.47
C SER A 554 27.85 -27.00 -7.81
N LEU A 555 26.99 -27.83 -7.22
CA LEU A 555 25.55 -27.74 -7.37
C LEU A 555 24.92 -26.69 -6.43
N ILE A 556 25.67 -26.20 -5.44
CA ILE A 556 25.20 -25.20 -4.45
C ILE A 556 25.49 -23.76 -4.94
N HIS A 557 26.48 -23.60 -5.83
CA HIS A 557 26.76 -22.35 -6.53
C HIS A 557 25.77 -22.12 -7.70
N ILE A 558 24.50 -22.33 -7.49
CA ILE A 558 23.48 -22.03 -8.48
C ILE A 558 23.19 -20.55 -8.42
N SER A 559 23.63 -19.90 -9.47
CA SER A 559 23.31 -18.55 -9.92
C SER A 559 23.90 -17.39 -9.10
N GLU A 560 25.06 -16.94 -9.51
CA GLU A 560 25.22 -15.50 -9.58
C GLU A 560 24.10 -14.95 -10.48
N PRO A 561 23.39 -13.91 -10.05
CA PRO A 561 22.42 -13.28 -10.92
C PRO A 561 23.17 -12.69 -12.13
N THR A 562 22.84 -13.18 -13.29
CA THR A 562 23.16 -12.50 -14.55
C THR A 562 22.35 -11.20 -14.64
#